data_b14838f89feaaf0e1b9e6537e5f1b7a6
#
_entry.id   b14838f89feaaf0e1b9e6537e5f1b7a6
#
_cell.length_a   1.000
_cell.length_b   1.000
_cell.length_c   1.000
_cell.angle_alpha   90.00
_cell.angle_beta   90.00
_cell.angle_gamma   90.00
#
_symmetry.space_group_name_H-M   'P 1'
#
loop_
_entity.id
_entity.type
_entity.pdbx_description
1 polymer ?
#
loop_
_entity_poly.entity_id
_entity_poly.type
_entity_poly.pdbx_seq_one_letter_code
_entity_poly.pdbx_strand_id
1 'polypeptide(L)'
;MSVNRIKTIIETFLGSDMPGEVQQRFAEWLRDPASRDEKERALENYWNGLRAEEPGGRERKLERLHEAMRRGERFRVRRIWRNVAAAAAVVLLAAGTNYVVVKDYLRTKIETNIVTSAHDKGEYVLPDGTHIWLNAGSVLRYYGDLTGRRRMVELDGEGFFKVRHDADRPFILQMEDMNIEVLGTEFDVINYAEFATTEAILCNGSIRAYGGRLPAPVTLKPGDRLVFDRKEGRASRSRVSTRNYSQWMGGSLSFDDTSLADILTNLERWYAVEIDAPEAWTRQVRMSFKLIRNESIEEILKAMSLVVEMDYVCAGRRITIIPKQPKNS
;
A
#
# COMPACT_ATOMS: atom_id res chain seq x y z
N MET A 1 51.59 -42.74 -17.31
CA MET A 1 51.85 -42.90 -18.78
C MET A 1 53.27 -43.44 -18.94
N SER A 2 53.57 -44.26 -20.02
CA SER A 2 54.93 -44.70 -20.20
C SER A 2 55.83 -43.54 -20.67
N VAL A 3 57.06 -43.47 -20.22
CA VAL A 3 58.10 -42.44 -20.54
C VAL A 3 58.20 -42.17 -22.04
N ASN A 4 58.14 -43.24 -22.86
CA ASN A 4 58.15 -43.10 -24.34
C ASN A 4 56.96 -42.32 -24.89
N ARG A 5 55.78 -42.42 -24.31
CA ARG A 5 54.59 -41.74 -24.77
C ARG A 5 54.63 -40.22 -24.46
N ILE A 6 55.19 -39.89 -23.28
CA ILE A 6 55.42 -38.50 -22.87
C ILE A 6 56.42 -37.81 -23.80
N LYS A 7 57.52 -38.52 -24.12
CA LYS A 7 58.55 -38.02 -25.04
C LYS A 7 57.94 -37.75 -26.44
N THR A 8 57.19 -38.70 -27.00
CA THR A 8 56.55 -38.53 -28.31
C THR A 8 55.54 -37.36 -28.35
N ILE A 9 54.76 -37.14 -27.29
CA ILE A 9 53.83 -36.01 -27.21
C ILE A 9 54.60 -34.67 -27.25
N ILE A 10 55.70 -34.57 -26.49
CA ILE A 10 56.53 -33.36 -26.44
C ILE A 10 57.21 -33.08 -27.78
N GLU A 11 57.81 -34.11 -28.38
CA GLU A 11 58.48 -34.00 -29.67
C GLU A 11 57.51 -33.63 -30.79
N THR A 12 56.30 -34.20 -30.85
CA THR A 12 55.28 -33.94 -31.84
C THR A 12 54.75 -32.51 -31.68
N PHE A 13 54.46 -32.07 -30.44
CA PHE A 13 53.93 -30.74 -30.20
C PHE A 13 54.95 -29.63 -30.51
N LEU A 14 56.19 -29.78 -30.05
CA LEU A 14 57.23 -28.76 -30.25
C LEU A 14 57.84 -28.79 -31.65
N GLY A 15 57.68 -29.94 -32.37
CA GLY A 15 58.19 -30.12 -33.74
C GLY A 15 57.24 -29.66 -34.83
N SER A 16 55.98 -29.41 -34.59
CA SER A 16 54.98 -29.07 -35.58
C SER A 16 54.10 -27.90 -35.14
N ASP A 17 53.48 -27.23 -36.12
CA ASP A 17 52.54 -26.15 -35.83
C ASP A 17 51.15 -26.74 -35.56
N MET A 18 50.62 -26.51 -34.36
CA MET A 18 49.39 -27.12 -33.90
C MET A 18 48.26 -26.09 -33.77
N PRO A 19 46.97 -26.43 -34.06
CA PRO A 19 45.83 -25.58 -33.82
C PRO A 19 45.74 -25.09 -32.38
N GLY A 20 45.18 -23.89 -32.15
CA GLY A 20 45.11 -23.26 -30.84
C GLY A 20 44.43 -24.09 -29.74
N GLU A 21 43.44 -24.88 -30.06
CA GLU A 21 42.79 -25.81 -29.11
C GLU A 21 43.72 -26.93 -28.65
N VAL A 22 44.56 -27.43 -29.54
CA VAL A 22 45.57 -28.46 -29.20
C VAL A 22 46.66 -27.85 -28.35
N GLN A 23 47.08 -26.60 -28.60
CA GLN A 23 48.02 -25.85 -27.79
C GLN A 23 47.51 -25.67 -26.37
N GLN A 24 46.26 -25.38 -26.20
CA GLN A 24 45.64 -25.23 -24.85
C GLN A 24 45.63 -26.54 -24.09
N ARG A 25 45.19 -27.63 -24.71
CA ARG A 25 45.21 -28.96 -24.09
C ARG A 25 46.58 -29.42 -23.71
N PHE A 26 47.58 -29.11 -24.53
CA PHE A 26 48.99 -29.45 -24.23
C PHE A 26 49.48 -28.61 -23.03
N ALA A 27 49.15 -27.32 -22.93
CA ALA A 27 49.52 -26.50 -21.79
C ALA A 27 48.85 -26.98 -20.49
N GLU A 28 47.59 -27.43 -20.55
CA GLU A 28 46.88 -28.03 -19.39
C GLU A 28 47.51 -29.35 -18.97
N TRP A 29 47.85 -30.21 -19.94
CA TRP A 29 48.50 -31.47 -19.68
C TRP A 29 49.91 -31.28 -19.08
N LEU A 30 50.70 -30.31 -19.51
CA LEU A 30 52.01 -29.97 -18.95
C LEU A 30 51.90 -29.57 -17.49
N ARG A 31 50.88 -28.83 -17.09
CA ARG A 31 50.65 -28.35 -15.75
C ARG A 31 50.08 -29.42 -14.80
N ASP A 32 49.51 -30.45 -15.33
CA ASP A 32 48.96 -31.54 -14.52
C ASP A 32 50.09 -32.18 -13.69
N PRO A 33 49.95 -32.26 -12.35
CA PRO A 33 50.98 -32.82 -11.48
C PRO A 33 51.25 -34.32 -11.75
N ALA A 34 50.34 -35.01 -12.43
CA ALA A 34 50.54 -36.39 -12.78
C ALA A 34 51.74 -36.54 -13.71
N SER A 35 52.71 -37.38 -13.32
CA SER A 35 53.97 -37.66 -14.05
C SER A 35 54.84 -36.42 -14.30
N ARG A 36 54.93 -35.49 -13.33
CA ARG A 36 55.67 -34.24 -13.45
C ARG A 36 57.15 -34.48 -13.74
N ASP A 37 57.79 -35.36 -12.94
CA ASP A 37 59.22 -35.68 -13.08
C ASP A 37 59.55 -36.33 -14.44
N GLU A 38 58.63 -37.10 -15.01
CA GLU A 38 58.78 -37.69 -16.33
C GLU A 38 58.64 -36.67 -17.47
N LYS A 39 57.71 -35.71 -17.30
CA LYS A 39 57.53 -34.61 -18.24
C LYS A 39 58.74 -33.65 -18.23
N GLU A 40 59.30 -33.36 -17.05
CA GLU A 40 60.48 -32.50 -16.91
C GLU A 40 61.69 -33.18 -17.57
N ARG A 41 61.93 -34.45 -17.28
CA ARG A 41 63.04 -35.23 -17.94
C ARG A 41 62.86 -35.33 -19.47
N ALA A 42 61.68 -35.51 -19.96
CA ALA A 42 61.39 -35.57 -21.39
C ALA A 42 61.59 -34.19 -22.07
N LEU A 43 61.24 -33.09 -21.42
CA LEU A 43 61.51 -31.73 -21.90
C LEU A 43 63.03 -31.44 -21.91
N GLU A 44 63.73 -31.83 -20.84
CA GLU A 44 65.17 -31.65 -20.74
C GLU A 44 65.91 -32.40 -21.82
N ASN A 45 65.54 -33.69 -22.05
CA ASN A 45 66.13 -34.50 -23.13
C ASN A 45 65.84 -33.89 -24.52
N TYR A 46 64.64 -33.35 -24.75
CA TYR A 46 64.30 -32.65 -26.00
C TYR A 46 65.16 -31.42 -26.20
N TRP A 47 65.33 -30.58 -25.16
CA TRP A 47 66.20 -29.37 -25.20
C TRP A 47 67.70 -29.72 -25.44
N ASN A 48 68.13 -30.75 -24.83
CA ASN A 48 69.52 -31.20 -25.00
C ASN A 48 69.77 -31.76 -26.42
N GLY A 49 68.78 -32.41 -27.03
CA GLY A 49 68.83 -32.84 -28.42
C GLY A 49 68.90 -31.70 -29.44
N LEU A 50 68.29 -30.55 -29.13
CA LEU A 50 68.31 -29.36 -29.98
C LEU A 50 69.69 -28.63 -30.01
N ARG A 51 70.66 -29.00 -29.19
CA ARG A 51 72.05 -28.44 -29.21
C ARG A 51 72.80 -28.72 -30.52
N ALA A 52 72.28 -29.67 -31.35
CA ALA A 52 72.89 -30.04 -32.60
C ALA A 52 72.22 -29.38 -33.84
N GLU A 53 71.14 -28.54 -33.65
CA GLU A 53 70.44 -27.91 -34.75
C GLU A 53 70.84 -26.41 -34.91
N GLU A 54 70.57 -25.83 -36.12
CA GLU A 54 70.95 -24.48 -36.52
C GLU A 54 70.60 -23.33 -35.58
N PRO A 55 71.33 -22.19 -35.59
CA PRO A 55 71.05 -21.00 -34.75
C PRO A 55 69.67 -20.45 -35.04
N GLY A 56 68.77 -20.31 -34.04
CA GLY A 56 67.43 -19.73 -34.10
C GLY A 56 66.27 -20.72 -34.01
N GLY A 57 66.46 -22.00 -34.13
CA GLY A 57 65.41 -23.01 -34.00
C GLY A 57 64.93 -23.16 -32.54
N ARG A 58 65.86 -23.00 -31.62
CA ARG A 58 65.64 -23.14 -30.16
C ARG A 58 64.78 -21.97 -29.61
N GLU A 59 65.06 -20.73 -30.01
CA GLU A 59 64.31 -19.57 -29.56
C GLU A 59 62.87 -19.61 -30.04
N ARG A 60 62.63 -19.96 -31.29
CA ARG A 60 61.28 -20.12 -31.85
C ARG A 60 60.46 -21.21 -31.14
N LYS A 61 61.08 -22.32 -30.72
CA LYS A 61 60.41 -23.39 -29.99
C LYS A 61 60.12 -23.00 -28.53
N LEU A 62 60.99 -22.23 -27.91
CA LEU A 62 60.82 -21.66 -26.57
C LEU A 62 59.70 -20.62 -26.52
N GLU A 63 59.62 -19.74 -27.53
CA GLU A 63 58.55 -18.76 -27.69
C GLU A 63 57.16 -19.46 -27.86
N ARG A 64 57.08 -20.50 -28.67
CA ARG A 64 55.83 -21.28 -28.81
C ARG A 64 55.37 -21.91 -27.49
N LEU A 65 56.29 -22.44 -26.68
CA LEU A 65 55.98 -22.98 -25.37
C LEU A 65 55.47 -21.89 -24.41
N HIS A 66 56.14 -20.76 -24.37
CA HIS A 66 55.74 -19.62 -23.53
C HIS A 66 54.37 -19.03 -23.99
N GLU A 67 54.10 -18.98 -25.30
CA GLU A 67 52.79 -18.54 -25.76
C GLU A 67 51.66 -19.52 -25.42
N ALA A 68 51.89 -20.82 -25.56
CA ALA A 68 50.92 -21.83 -25.15
C ALA A 68 50.57 -21.73 -23.66
N MET A 69 51.57 -21.57 -22.82
CA MET A 69 51.41 -21.40 -21.36
C MET A 69 50.64 -20.12 -21.02
N ARG A 70 50.96 -18.98 -21.66
CA ARG A 70 50.25 -17.69 -21.48
C ARG A 70 48.81 -17.73 -21.95
N ARG A 71 48.53 -18.38 -23.08
CA ARG A 71 47.15 -18.53 -23.59
C ARG A 71 46.29 -19.33 -22.60
N GLY A 72 46.80 -20.46 -22.10
CA GLY A 72 46.07 -21.26 -21.11
C GLY A 72 45.73 -20.52 -19.82
N GLU A 73 46.62 -19.64 -19.35
CA GLU A 73 46.35 -18.81 -18.18
C GLU A 73 45.26 -17.76 -18.41
N ARG A 74 45.31 -17.07 -19.56
CA ARG A 74 44.30 -16.05 -19.91
C ARG A 74 42.89 -16.65 -20.02
N PHE A 75 42.75 -17.82 -20.60
CA PHE A 75 41.44 -18.50 -20.71
C PHE A 75 40.91 -18.95 -19.36
N ARG A 76 41.76 -19.48 -18.47
CA ARG A 76 41.37 -19.92 -17.12
C ARG A 76 40.97 -18.73 -16.25
N VAL A 77 41.71 -17.66 -16.25
CA VAL A 77 41.39 -16.42 -15.52
C VAL A 77 40.10 -15.81 -16.05
N ARG A 78 39.93 -15.69 -17.37
CA ARG A 78 38.70 -15.16 -17.98
C ARG A 78 37.45 -16.01 -17.64
N ARG A 79 37.58 -17.33 -17.58
CA ARG A 79 36.49 -18.24 -17.17
C ARG A 79 36.13 -18.05 -15.69
N ILE A 80 37.12 -17.93 -14.82
CA ILE A 80 36.91 -17.65 -13.38
C ILE A 80 36.18 -16.32 -13.19
N TRP A 81 36.69 -15.24 -13.84
CA TRP A 81 36.04 -13.92 -13.75
C TRP A 81 34.61 -13.91 -14.29
N ARG A 82 34.34 -14.64 -15.36
CA ARG A 82 32.96 -14.77 -15.88
C ARG A 82 32.04 -15.48 -14.90
N ASN A 83 32.51 -16.52 -14.24
CA ASN A 83 31.73 -17.25 -13.24
C ASN A 83 31.54 -16.40 -11.96
N VAL A 84 32.54 -15.66 -11.53
CA VAL A 84 32.43 -14.72 -10.41
C VAL A 84 31.44 -13.59 -10.73
N ALA A 85 31.52 -13.02 -11.93
CA ALA A 85 30.57 -11.99 -12.37
C ALA A 85 29.13 -12.53 -12.45
N ALA A 86 28.94 -13.76 -12.95
CA ALA A 86 27.61 -14.38 -12.97
C ALA A 86 27.07 -14.65 -11.54
N ALA A 87 27.92 -15.15 -10.63
CA ALA A 87 27.53 -15.35 -9.23
C ALA A 87 27.19 -14.01 -8.54
N ALA A 88 27.99 -12.96 -8.76
CA ALA A 88 27.73 -11.62 -8.22
C ALA A 88 26.39 -11.04 -8.77
N ALA A 89 26.10 -11.24 -10.06
CA ALA A 89 24.84 -10.81 -10.64
C ALA A 89 23.63 -11.51 -10.01
N VAL A 90 23.72 -12.82 -9.75
CA VAL A 90 22.67 -13.59 -9.06
C VAL A 90 22.45 -13.08 -7.64
N VAL A 91 23.55 -12.82 -6.89
CA VAL A 91 23.46 -12.29 -5.52
C VAL A 91 22.82 -10.90 -5.52
N LEU A 92 23.20 -10.03 -6.46
CA LEU A 92 22.62 -8.68 -6.56
C LEU A 92 21.14 -8.72 -6.94
N LEU A 93 20.74 -9.62 -7.85
CA LEU A 93 19.33 -9.83 -8.18
C LEU A 93 18.54 -10.36 -6.97
N ALA A 94 19.08 -11.35 -6.26
CA ALA A 94 18.44 -11.88 -5.06
C ALA A 94 18.34 -10.83 -3.94
N ALA A 95 19.37 -10.03 -3.73
CA ALA A 95 19.36 -8.93 -2.75
C ALA A 95 18.36 -7.84 -3.16
N GLY A 96 18.31 -7.48 -4.45
CA GLY A 96 17.36 -6.50 -4.99
C GLY A 96 15.91 -6.97 -4.85
N THR A 97 15.60 -8.20 -5.22
CA THR A 97 14.27 -8.78 -5.05
C THR A 97 13.86 -8.88 -3.58
N ASN A 98 14.77 -9.33 -2.71
CA ASN A 98 14.54 -9.38 -1.26
C ASN A 98 14.27 -7.98 -0.69
N TYR A 99 15.06 -6.98 -1.08
CA TYR A 99 14.85 -5.59 -0.64
C TYR A 99 13.46 -5.06 -1.03
N VAL A 100 13.03 -5.31 -2.28
CA VAL A 100 11.70 -4.88 -2.75
C VAL A 100 10.60 -5.59 -1.97
N VAL A 101 10.70 -6.91 -1.78
CA VAL A 101 9.71 -7.72 -1.05
C VAL A 101 9.63 -7.30 0.42
N VAL A 102 10.78 -7.13 1.10
CA VAL A 102 10.82 -6.70 2.50
C VAL A 102 10.28 -5.28 2.66
N LYS A 103 10.64 -4.37 1.75
CA LYS A 103 10.13 -3.00 1.75
C LYS A 103 8.62 -2.95 1.57
N ASP A 104 8.07 -3.73 0.64
CA ASP A 104 6.62 -3.83 0.41
C ASP A 104 5.90 -4.48 1.61
N TYR A 105 6.48 -5.54 2.17
CA TYR A 105 5.97 -6.20 3.37
C TYR A 105 5.94 -5.28 4.60
N LEU A 106 6.99 -4.50 4.83
CA LEU A 106 7.04 -3.54 5.94
C LEU A 106 6.05 -2.38 5.74
N ARG A 107 5.91 -1.89 4.51
CA ARG A 107 4.93 -0.83 4.18
C ARG A 107 3.50 -1.25 4.47
N THR A 108 3.13 -2.50 4.21
CA THR A 108 1.77 -3.00 4.43
C THR A 108 1.47 -3.38 5.87
N LYS A 109 2.48 -3.43 6.75
CA LYS A 109 2.30 -3.83 8.16
C LYS A 109 2.36 -2.70 9.19
N ILE A 110 2.80 -1.51 8.82
CA ILE A 110 2.76 -0.36 9.74
C ILE A 110 1.33 0.16 9.76
N GLU A 111 0.59 -0.20 10.80
CA GLU A 111 -0.74 0.31 11.07
C GLU A 111 -0.62 1.68 11.74
N THR A 112 -1.34 2.66 11.21
CA THR A 112 -1.49 3.98 11.81
C THR A 112 -2.94 4.18 12.20
N ASN A 113 -3.16 4.50 13.47
CA ASN A 113 -4.47 4.80 14.00
C ASN A 113 -4.56 6.29 14.31
N ILE A 114 -5.57 6.97 13.76
CA ILE A 114 -5.97 8.32 14.12
C ILE A 114 -7.25 8.20 14.93
N VAL A 115 -7.20 8.65 16.19
CA VAL A 115 -8.31 8.53 17.13
C VAL A 115 -8.72 9.90 17.61
N THR A 116 -10.00 10.24 17.49
CA THR A 116 -10.58 11.41 18.12
C THR A 116 -11.17 11.04 19.48
N SER A 117 -11.10 11.96 20.45
CA SER A 117 -11.76 11.75 21.74
C SER A 117 -13.28 11.79 21.60
N ALA A 118 -14.01 11.33 22.64
CA ALA A 118 -15.46 11.29 22.62
C ALA A 118 -16.13 12.67 22.46
N HIS A 119 -15.39 13.77 22.66
CA HIS A 119 -15.91 15.14 22.62
C HIS A 119 -15.11 16.05 21.69
N ASP A 120 -14.18 15.50 20.93
CA ASP A 120 -13.26 16.28 20.11
C ASP A 120 -13.37 15.89 18.64
N LYS A 121 -13.10 16.85 17.77
CA LYS A 121 -13.08 16.69 16.32
C LYS A 121 -11.69 17.02 15.82
N GLY A 122 -11.27 16.39 14.75
CA GLY A 122 -9.92 16.61 14.23
C GLY A 122 -9.88 16.72 12.71
N GLU A 123 -9.01 17.60 12.23
CA GLU A 123 -8.62 17.67 10.82
C GLU A 123 -7.26 17.01 10.63
N TYR A 124 -7.15 16.14 9.66
CA TYR A 124 -5.96 15.36 9.37
C TYR A 124 -5.66 15.34 7.87
N VAL A 125 -4.38 15.29 7.53
CA VAL A 125 -3.93 15.10 6.15
C VAL A 125 -3.20 13.76 6.07
N LEU A 126 -3.70 12.85 5.24
CA LEU A 126 -3.09 11.56 5.03
C LEU A 126 -1.82 11.67 4.17
N PRO A 127 -0.94 10.65 4.17
CA PRO A 127 0.29 10.64 3.37
C PRO A 127 0.08 10.82 1.87
N ASP A 128 -1.09 10.43 1.33
CA ASP A 128 -1.44 10.63 -0.08
C ASP A 128 -1.93 12.05 -0.41
N GLY A 129 -2.06 12.93 0.60
CA GLY A 129 -2.58 14.29 0.50
C GLY A 129 -4.10 14.39 0.56
N THR A 130 -4.80 13.33 0.95
CA THR A 130 -6.25 13.35 1.25
C THR A 130 -6.49 14.09 2.57
N HIS A 131 -7.42 15.04 2.59
CA HIS A 131 -7.87 15.71 3.79
C HIS A 131 -9.07 15.00 4.40
N ILE A 132 -9.05 14.83 5.71
CA ILE A 132 -10.11 14.16 6.46
C ILE A 132 -10.45 14.98 7.70
N TRP A 133 -11.73 15.16 7.93
CA TRP A 133 -12.26 15.65 9.21
C TRP A 133 -12.91 14.46 9.90
N LEU A 134 -12.48 14.14 11.10
CA LEU A 134 -13.05 13.08 11.93
C LEU A 134 -13.92 13.70 13.03
N ASN A 135 -15.12 13.19 13.18
CA ASN A 135 -16.04 13.61 14.24
C ASN A 135 -15.68 12.94 15.57
N ALA A 136 -16.35 13.33 16.63
CA ALA A 136 -16.12 12.87 17.99
C ALA A 136 -16.20 11.34 18.12
N GLY A 137 -15.24 10.75 18.82
CA GLY A 137 -15.17 9.30 19.06
C GLY A 137 -14.96 8.44 17.82
N SER A 138 -14.33 9.00 16.77
CA SER A 138 -14.03 8.28 15.54
C SER A 138 -12.62 7.72 15.53
N VAL A 139 -12.44 6.60 14.86
CA VAL A 139 -11.16 5.94 14.65
C VAL A 139 -10.95 5.70 13.16
N LEU A 140 -9.90 6.29 12.60
CA LEU A 140 -9.44 6.00 11.26
C LEU A 140 -8.17 5.16 11.31
N ARG A 141 -8.13 4.06 10.56
CA ARG A 141 -6.96 3.19 10.43
C ARG A 141 -6.49 3.16 8.99
N TYR A 142 -5.19 3.16 8.79
CA TYR A 142 -4.59 2.91 7.48
C TYR A 142 -3.23 2.24 7.61
N TYR A 143 -2.78 1.59 6.53
CA TYR A 143 -1.55 0.82 6.51
C TYR A 143 -0.52 1.47 5.58
N GLY A 144 0.68 1.64 6.10
CA GLY A 144 1.82 2.19 5.36
C GLY A 144 1.66 3.66 5.00
N ASP A 145 2.14 4.04 3.82
CA ASP A 145 2.20 5.41 3.32
C ASP A 145 1.15 5.72 2.21
N LEU A 146 0.20 4.84 2.01
CA LEU A 146 -0.84 4.93 0.97
C LEU A 146 -0.29 5.13 -0.46
N THR A 147 0.98 4.73 -0.72
CA THR A 147 1.61 4.81 -2.05
C THR A 147 1.40 3.57 -2.90
N GLY A 148 0.77 2.53 -2.37
CA GLY A 148 0.45 1.28 -3.07
C GLY A 148 -0.55 1.47 -4.23
N ARG A 149 -0.84 0.39 -4.97
CA ARG A 149 -1.82 0.39 -6.07
C ARG A 149 -3.24 0.77 -5.63
N ARG A 150 -3.55 0.64 -4.36
CA ARG A 150 -4.82 1.01 -3.73
C ARG A 150 -4.52 1.77 -2.44
N ARG A 151 -5.24 2.84 -2.18
CA ARG A 151 -5.15 3.65 -0.96
C ARG A 151 -6.24 3.18 -0.01
N MET A 152 -5.90 2.28 0.91
CA MET A 152 -6.88 1.59 1.76
C MET A 152 -6.90 2.21 3.16
N VAL A 153 -8.09 2.54 3.65
CA VAL A 153 -8.35 3.05 4.99
C VAL A 153 -9.59 2.38 5.58
N GLU A 154 -9.66 2.32 6.89
CA GLU A 154 -10.82 1.81 7.65
C GLU A 154 -11.34 2.92 8.55
N LEU A 155 -12.67 3.01 8.70
CA LEU A 155 -13.34 3.98 9.57
C LEU A 155 -14.30 3.28 10.52
N ASP A 156 -14.17 3.60 11.80
CA ASP A 156 -15.19 3.40 12.83
C ASP A 156 -15.54 4.79 13.38
N GLY A 157 -16.78 5.23 13.19
CA GLY A 157 -17.19 6.58 13.51
C GLY A 157 -17.70 7.38 12.31
N GLU A 158 -17.50 8.70 12.35
CA GLU A 158 -17.91 9.61 11.28
C GLU A 158 -16.72 10.39 10.75
N GLY A 159 -16.64 10.51 9.42
CA GLY A 159 -15.60 11.25 8.75
C GLY A 159 -16.05 11.89 7.45
N PHE A 160 -15.68 13.16 7.26
CA PHE A 160 -15.77 13.83 5.98
C PHE A 160 -14.43 13.71 5.26
N PHE A 161 -14.47 13.24 4.03
CA PHE A 161 -13.31 12.95 3.20
C PHE A 161 -13.27 13.91 2.00
N LYS A 162 -12.15 14.59 1.84
CA LYS A 162 -11.79 15.28 0.60
C LYS A 162 -10.61 14.55 -0.02
N VAL A 163 -10.91 13.53 -0.80
CA VAL A 163 -9.92 12.62 -1.36
C VAL A 163 -9.17 13.28 -2.50
N ARG A 164 -7.84 13.25 -2.41
CA ARG A 164 -6.97 13.71 -3.50
C ARG A 164 -7.22 12.87 -4.76
N HIS A 165 -7.43 13.56 -5.89
CA HIS A 165 -7.69 12.88 -7.17
C HIS A 165 -6.47 12.09 -7.65
N ASP A 166 -6.70 10.81 -7.95
CA ASP A 166 -5.73 9.89 -8.53
C ASP A 166 -6.47 8.77 -9.26
N ALA A 167 -6.48 8.84 -10.60
CA ALA A 167 -7.23 7.91 -11.45
C ALA A 167 -6.61 6.50 -11.50
N ASP A 168 -5.30 6.40 -11.27
CA ASP A 168 -4.56 5.13 -11.35
C ASP A 168 -4.56 4.36 -10.02
N ARG A 169 -4.84 5.05 -8.91
CA ARG A 169 -4.81 4.47 -7.56
C ARG A 169 -6.09 4.81 -6.80
N PRO A 170 -7.11 3.96 -6.88
CA PRO A 170 -8.37 4.19 -6.18
C PRO A 170 -8.16 4.27 -4.66
N PHE A 171 -8.93 5.17 -4.02
CA PHE A 171 -9.06 5.27 -2.58
C PHE A 171 -10.22 4.39 -2.14
N ILE A 172 -9.97 3.51 -1.19
CA ILE A 172 -10.96 2.54 -0.71
C ILE A 172 -11.12 2.72 0.80
N LEU A 173 -12.31 3.15 1.19
CA LEU A 173 -12.73 3.15 2.58
C LEU A 173 -13.43 1.82 2.87
N GLN A 174 -12.86 1.04 3.79
CA GLN A 174 -13.38 -0.26 4.20
C GLN A 174 -14.20 -0.12 5.48
N MET A 175 -15.36 -0.73 5.49
CA MET A 175 -16.24 -0.84 6.65
C MET A 175 -16.87 -2.24 6.67
N GLU A 176 -17.45 -2.63 7.79
CA GLU A 176 -18.11 -3.94 7.92
C GLU A 176 -19.28 -4.08 6.93
N ASP A 177 -20.09 -3.04 6.82
CA ASP A 177 -21.32 -3.06 6.02
C ASP A 177 -21.11 -2.83 4.54
N MET A 178 -20.13 -2.02 4.15
CA MET A 178 -19.81 -1.71 2.76
C MET A 178 -18.40 -1.16 2.58
N ASN A 179 -17.86 -1.31 1.39
CA ASN A 179 -16.66 -0.59 0.95
C ASN A 179 -17.06 0.58 0.05
N ILE A 180 -16.36 1.69 0.18
CA ILE A 180 -16.51 2.88 -0.68
C ILE A 180 -15.24 3.04 -1.50
N GLU A 181 -15.37 3.04 -2.83
CA GLU A 181 -14.28 3.25 -3.77
C GLU A 181 -14.49 4.57 -4.51
N VAL A 182 -13.44 5.40 -4.52
CA VAL A 182 -13.44 6.72 -5.16
C VAL A 182 -12.08 7.01 -5.80
N LEU A 183 -12.04 7.92 -6.78
CA LEU A 183 -10.80 8.37 -7.44
C LEU A 183 -10.39 9.79 -7.01
N GLY A 184 -11.35 10.61 -6.55
CA GLY A 184 -11.15 11.98 -6.11
C GLY A 184 -12.51 12.61 -5.87
N THR A 185 -12.97 12.57 -4.63
CA THR A 185 -14.38 12.74 -4.27
C THR A 185 -14.47 13.43 -2.91
N GLU A 186 -15.48 14.27 -2.72
CA GLU A 186 -15.84 14.84 -1.44
C GLU A 186 -17.12 14.16 -0.94
N PHE A 187 -17.03 13.50 0.23
CA PHE A 187 -18.14 12.74 0.79
C PHE A 187 -18.05 12.62 2.30
N ASP A 188 -19.19 12.39 2.92
CA ASP A 188 -19.33 12.12 4.35
C ASP A 188 -19.76 10.67 4.57
N VAL A 189 -19.25 10.06 5.64
CA VAL A 189 -19.58 8.67 6.04
C VAL A 189 -19.82 8.59 7.53
N ILE A 190 -20.88 7.87 7.91
CA ILE A 190 -21.22 7.57 9.30
C ILE A 190 -21.25 6.07 9.46
N ASN A 191 -20.40 5.58 10.33
CA ASN A 191 -20.21 4.16 10.59
C ASN A 191 -19.88 3.89 12.06
N TYR A 192 -20.62 4.51 12.99
CA TYR A 192 -20.52 4.13 14.41
C TYR A 192 -21.08 2.74 14.64
N ALA A 193 -20.34 1.89 15.36
CA ALA A 193 -20.75 0.52 15.62
C ALA A 193 -22.08 0.41 16.37
N GLU A 194 -22.38 1.37 17.24
CA GLU A 194 -23.60 1.45 18.03
C GLU A 194 -24.83 1.98 17.27
N PHE A 195 -24.66 2.56 16.08
CA PHE A 195 -25.77 3.08 15.29
C PHE A 195 -26.51 1.97 14.53
N ALA A 196 -27.80 2.16 14.32
CA ALA A 196 -28.61 1.20 13.57
C ALA A 196 -28.29 1.17 12.05
N THR A 197 -27.63 2.22 11.56
CA THR A 197 -27.36 2.39 10.12
C THR A 197 -25.90 2.74 9.85
N THR A 198 -25.43 2.37 8.66
CA THR A 198 -24.24 2.94 8.02
C THR A 198 -24.65 3.83 6.87
N GLU A 199 -24.05 5.01 6.77
CA GLU A 199 -24.45 6.00 5.79
C GLU A 199 -23.29 6.52 4.97
N ALA A 200 -23.54 6.81 3.69
CA ALA A 200 -22.62 7.50 2.82
C ALA A 200 -23.35 8.62 2.06
N ILE A 201 -22.81 9.84 2.13
CA ILE A 201 -23.39 11.03 1.50
C ILE A 201 -22.38 11.62 0.54
N LEU A 202 -22.74 11.71 -0.73
CA LEU A 202 -21.87 12.25 -1.78
C LEU A 202 -22.08 13.73 -1.97
N CYS A 203 -21.03 14.53 -1.73
CA CYS A 203 -21.02 15.97 -1.95
C CYS A 203 -20.53 16.35 -3.35
N ASN A 204 -19.40 15.76 -3.79
CA ASN A 204 -18.80 16.04 -5.10
C ASN A 204 -18.08 14.81 -5.64
N GLY A 205 -18.13 14.58 -6.96
CA GLY A 205 -17.47 13.45 -7.62
C GLY A 205 -18.36 12.23 -7.81
N SER A 206 -17.87 11.03 -7.56
CA SER A 206 -18.59 9.76 -7.69
C SER A 206 -18.14 8.76 -6.63
N ILE A 207 -19.08 8.01 -6.07
CA ILE A 207 -18.84 6.88 -5.17
C ILE A 207 -19.32 5.60 -5.83
N ARG A 208 -18.50 4.53 -5.70
CA ARG A 208 -18.92 3.15 -5.89
C ARG A 208 -18.95 2.45 -4.54
N ALA A 209 -20.14 2.20 -4.00
CA ALA A 209 -20.32 1.40 -2.79
C ALA A 209 -20.52 -0.07 -3.17
N TYR A 210 -19.82 -1.01 -2.48
CA TYR A 210 -19.89 -2.44 -2.79
C TYR A 210 -19.37 -3.31 -1.63
N GLY A 211 -19.68 -4.59 -1.68
CA GLY A 211 -19.16 -5.58 -0.74
C GLY A 211 -19.69 -5.42 0.69
N GLY A 212 -19.00 -6.01 1.66
CA GLY A 212 -19.50 -6.11 3.03
C GLY A 212 -20.83 -6.84 3.08
N ARG A 213 -21.80 -6.25 3.76
CA ARG A 213 -23.19 -6.73 3.88
C ARG A 213 -24.14 -6.11 2.83
N LEU A 214 -23.62 -5.22 1.98
CA LEU A 214 -24.42 -4.54 0.95
C LEU A 214 -24.87 -5.57 -0.11
N PRO A 215 -26.18 -5.69 -0.40
CA PRO A 215 -26.72 -6.75 -1.25
C PRO A 215 -26.30 -6.64 -2.73
N ALA A 216 -26.02 -5.42 -3.22
CA ALA A 216 -25.55 -5.16 -4.58
C ALA A 216 -24.74 -3.86 -4.65
N PRO A 217 -23.79 -3.74 -5.59
CA PRO A 217 -23.06 -2.49 -5.79
C PRO A 217 -23.98 -1.33 -6.16
N VAL A 218 -23.73 -0.15 -5.56
CA VAL A 218 -24.48 1.08 -5.79
C VAL A 218 -23.53 2.19 -6.21
N THR A 219 -23.86 2.90 -7.27
CA THR A 219 -23.13 4.13 -7.67
C THR A 219 -23.92 5.36 -7.25
N LEU A 220 -23.28 6.27 -6.53
CA LEU A 220 -23.87 7.52 -6.06
C LEU A 220 -23.44 8.68 -6.96
N LYS A 221 -24.34 9.67 -7.06
CA LYS A 221 -24.15 10.98 -7.71
C LYS A 221 -24.20 12.08 -6.64
N PRO A 222 -23.63 13.27 -6.89
CA PRO A 222 -23.71 14.39 -5.95
C PRO A 222 -25.14 14.67 -5.48
N GLY A 223 -25.32 14.78 -4.15
CA GLY A 223 -26.60 14.91 -3.48
C GLY A 223 -27.30 13.58 -3.13
N ASP A 224 -26.73 12.43 -3.50
CA ASP A 224 -27.26 11.14 -3.05
C ASP A 224 -26.76 10.80 -1.63
N ARG A 225 -27.67 10.23 -0.82
CA ARG A 225 -27.39 9.57 0.47
C ARG A 225 -27.75 8.10 0.33
N LEU A 226 -26.84 7.23 0.64
CA LEU A 226 -27.02 5.79 0.79
C LEU A 226 -27.10 5.46 2.28
N VAL A 227 -28.12 4.75 2.69
CA VAL A 227 -28.31 4.26 4.06
C VAL A 227 -28.40 2.75 4.01
N PHE A 228 -27.55 2.08 4.76
CA PHE A 228 -27.63 0.63 5.00
C PHE A 228 -28.18 0.40 6.40
N ASP A 229 -29.35 -0.24 6.51
CA ASP A 229 -29.95 -0.67 7.76
C ASP A 229 -29.36 -2.01 8.20
N ARG A 230 -28.65 -2.02 9.33
CA ARG A 230 -27.96 -3.18 9.86
C ARG A 230 -28.90 -4.29 10.31
N LYS A 231 -30.09 -3.92 10.82
CA LYS A 231 -31.09 -4.87 11.31
C LYS A 231 -31.83 -5.55 10.18
N GLU A 232 -32.25 -4.76 9.18
CA GLU A 232 -33.01 -5.27 8.05
C GLU A 232 -32.11 -5.85 6.94
N GLY A 233 -30.81 -5.52 6.91
CA GLY A 233 -29.86 -5.91 5.85
C GLY A 233 -30.20 -5.29 4.50
N ARG A 234 -30.84 -4.10 4.50
CA ARG A 234 -31.31 -3.42 3.32
C ARG A 234 -30.60 -2.09 3.11
N ALA A 235 -30.42 -1.74 1.86
CA ALA A 235 -29.90 -0.44 1.46
C ALA A 235 -30.99 0.40 0.82
N SER A 236 -31.08 1.70 1.17
CA SER A 236 -31.94 2.68 0.55
C SER A 236 -31.13 3.87 0.06
N ARG A 237 -31.59 4.51 -1.02
CA ARG A 237 -30.99 5.73 -1.58
C ARG A 237 -32.02 6.85 -1.61
N SER A 238 -31.61 8.02 -1.12
CA SER A 238 -32.43 9.24 -1.13
C SER A 238 -31.60 10.44 -1.59
N ARG A 239 -32.27 11.55 -1.88
CA ARG A 239 -31.64 12.85 -2.16
C ARG A 239 -31.63 13.70 -0.92
N VAL A 240 -30.49 14.36 -0.65
CA VAL A 240 -30.32 15.25 0.52
C VAL A 240 -29.60 16.54 0.14
N SER A 241 -29.77 17.58 0.97
CA SER A 241 -28.93 18.78 0.88
C SER A 241 -27.57 18.50 1.53
N THR A 242 -26.52 18.52 0.75
CA THR A 242 -25.16 18.23 1.24
C THR A 242 -24.61 19.30 2.17
N ARG A 243 -25.19 20.50 2.19
CA ARG A 243 -24.76 21.60 3.08
C ARG A 243 -24.81 21.18 4.55
N ASN A 244 -25.81 20.44 4.96
CA ASN A 244 -26.00 20.04 6.36
C ASN A 244 -24.91 19.04 6.81
N TYR A 245 -24.33 18.27 5.88
CA TYR A 245 -23.30 17.24 6.16
C TYR A 245 -21.86 17.78 6.21
N SER A 246 -21.64 19.04 5.89
CA SER A 246 -20.33 19.69 5.96
C SER A 246 -20.24 20.79 7.02
N GLN A 247 -21.38 21.22 7.61
CA GLN A 247 -21.41 22.32 8.59
C GLN A 247 -20.66 22.00 9.87
N TRP A 248 -20.67 20.75 10.32
CA TRP A 248 -20.00 20.36 11.54
C TRP A 248 -18.46 20.56 11.49
N MET A 249 -17.85 20.61 10.31
CA MET A 249 -16.43 20.90 10.13
C MET A 249 -16.08 22.35 10.44
N GLY A 250 -17.02 23.28 10.26
CA GLY A 250 -16.79 24.72 10.38
C GLY A 250 -16.78 25.26 11.82
N GLY A 251 -16.96 24.43 12.84
CA GLY A 251 -16.90 24.83 14.26
C GLY A 251 -18.02 25.75 14.74
N SER A 252 -19.07 26.03 13.92
CA SER A 252 -20.24 26.80 14.33
C SER A 252 -21.51 26.20 13.72
N LEU A 253 -22.56 26.14 14.51
CA LEU A 253 -23.87 25.63 14.08
C LEU A 253 -24.91 26.74 14.25
N SER A 254 -25.57 27.15 13.16
CA SER A 254 -26.59 28.18 13.15
C SER A 254 -27.77 27.71 12.31
N PHE A 255 -28.94 27.83 12.85
CA PHE A 255 -30.21 27.47 12.22
C PHE A 255 -31.08 28.72 12.06
N ASP A 256 -31.68 28.93 10.90
CA ASP A 256 -32.61 30.00 10.63
C ASP A 256 -33.82 29.41 9.92
N ASP A 257 -34.98 29.55 10.53
CA ASP A 257 -36.26 28.95 10.07
C ASP A 257 -36.06 27.53 9.53
N THR A 258 -35.38 26.68 10.28
CA THR A 258 -34.99 25.33 9.87
C THR A 258 -35.96 24.31 10.49
N SER A 259 -36.30 23.24 9.75
CA SER A 259 -37.13 22.17 10.28
C SER A 259 -36.44 21.46 11.46
N LEU A 260 -37.20 21.04 12.46
CA LEU A 260 -36.67 20.28 13.59
C LEU A 260 -35.97 19.00 13.11
N ALA A 261 -36.48 18.34 12.07
CA ALA A 261 -35.83 17.19 11.48
C ALA A 261 -34.41 17.49 11.00
N ASP A 262 -34.20 18.61 10.27
CA ASP A 262 -32.89 19.02 9.80
C ASP A 262 -31.99 19.44 10.98
N ILE A 263 -32.56 20.11 11.99
CA ILE A 263 -31.84 20.48 13.22
C ILE A 263 -31.34 19.24 13.93
N LEU A 264 -32.20 18.25 14.18
CA LEU A 264 -31.82 17.03 14.88
C LEU A 264 -30.74 16.27 14.12
N THR A 265 -30.87 16.17 12.78
CA THR A 265 -29.81 15.57 11.93
C THR A 265 -28.45 16.29 12.09
N ASN A 266 -28.45 17.63 12.19
CA ASN A 266 -27.21 18.38 12.42
C ASN A 266 -26.68 18.17 13.85
N LEU A 267 -27.54 18.06 14.85
CA LEU A 267 -27.14 17.78 16.25
C LEU A 267 -26.58 16.37 16.38
N GLU A 268 -27.19 15.38 15.70
CA GLU A 268 -26.63 14.02 15.62
C GLU A 268 -25.17 14.04 15.16
N ARG A 269 -24.90 14.80 14.08
CA ARG A 269 -23.53 14.96 13.53
C ARG A 269 -22.62 15.71 14.48
N TRP A 270 -23.15 16.77 15.06
CA TRP A 270 -22.33 17.65 15.93
C TRP A 270 -21.89 16.98 17.20
N TYR A 271 -22.78 16.13 17.79
CA TYR A 271 -22.54 15.45 19.08
C TYR A 271 -22.22 13.97 18.94
N ALA A 272 -22.19 13.44 17.72
CA ALA A 272 -22.03 12.00 17.45
C ALA A 272 -23.03 11.15 18.26
N VAL A 273 -24.30 11.51 18.18
CA VAL A 273 -25.45 10.84 18.83
C VAL A 273 -26.45 10.39 17.79
N GLU A 274 -27.29 9.42 18.15
CA GLU A 274 -28.44 8.97 17.36
C GLU A 274 -29.71 9.51 18.02
N ILE A 275 -30.55 10.26 17.27
CA ILE A 275 -31.75 10.88 17.80
C ILE A 275 -33.00 10.27 17.11
N ASP A 276 -33.76 9.50 17.88
CA ASP A 276 -35.03 8.95 17.43
C ASP A 276 -36.17 9.94 17.73
N ALA A 277 -36.91 10.36 16.70
CA ALA A 277 -38.00 11.30 16.82
C ALA A 277 -39.09 11.04 15.75
N PRO A 278 -40.39 11.28 16.02
CA PRO A 278 -41.45 11.09 15.04
C PRO A 278 -41.28 11.98 13.82
N GLU A 279 -41.00 11.44 12.65
CA GLU A 279 -40.63 12.14 11.43
C GLU A 279 -41.69 13.15 10.97
N ALA A 280 -42.97 12.75 11.00
CA ALA A 280 -44.07 13.61 10.57
C ALA A 280 -44.18 14.88 11.42
N TRP A 281 -43.91 14.81 12.71
CA TRP A 281 -43.92 15.94 13.64
C TRP A 281 -42.69 16.80 13.48
N THR A 282 -41.50 16.23 13.42
CA THR A 282 -40.24 16.98 13.29
C THR A 282 -40.16 17.79 11.99
N ARG A 283 -40.79 17.36 10.92
CA ARG A 283 -40.89 18.11 9.65
C ARG A 283 -41.79 19.36 9.72
N GLN A 284 -42.76 19.38 10.62
CA GLN A 284 -43.70 20.50 10.79
C GLN A 284 -43.18 21.61 11.70
N VAL A 285 -42.38 21.22 12.70
CA VAL A 285 -41.82 22.17 13.66
C VAL A 285 -40.62 22.88 13.02
N ARG A 286 -40.59 24.20 13.11
CA ARG A 286 -39.47 25.01 12.62
C ARG A 286 -38.95 25.92 13.72
N MET A 287 -37.64 26.16 13.77
CA MET A 287 -37.06 27.05 14.72
C MET A 287 -35.74 27.66 14.23
N SER A 288 -35.32 28.74 14.91
CA SER A 288 -34.06 29.43 14.66
C SER A 288 -33.27 29.51 15.95
N PHE A 289 -32.00 29.07 15.93
CA PHE A 289 -31.06 29.28 17.04
C PHE A 289 -29.62 29.11 16.55
N LYS A 290 -28.69 29.55 17.40
CA LYS A 290 -27.26 29.44 17.10
C LYS A 290 -26.56 28.87 18.33
N LEU A 291 -25.70 27.88 18.12
CA LEU A 291 -24.75 27.41 19.13
C LEU A 291 -23.59 28.40 19.23
N ILE A 292 -23.35 28.91 20.42
CA ILE A 292 -22.39 30.01 20.63
C ILE A 292 -21.11 29.53 21.30
N ARG A 293 -21.18 28.41 22.05
CA ARG A 293 -20.08 27.81 22.80
C ARG A 293 -20.22 26.30 22.82
N ASN A 294 -19.38 25.64 23.58
CA ASN A 294 -19.40 24.18 23.74
C ASN A 294 -20.56 23.71 24.67
N GLU A 295 -21.79 24.09 24.35
CA GLU A 295 -22.97 23.55 25.05
C GLU A 295 -23.04 22.05 24.86
N SER A 296 -23.42 21.30 25.89
CA SER A 296 -23.68 19.87 25.79
C SER A 296 -24.99 19.62 25.03
N ILE A 297 -25.13 18.44 24.44
CA ILE A 297 -26.39 18.05 23.78
C ILE A 297 -27.59 18.13 24.75
N GLU A 298 -27.41 17.78 26.02
CA GLU A 298 -28.44 17.85 27.04
C GLU A 298 -28.90 19.30 27.33
N GLU A 299 -27.97 20.25 27.39
CA GLU A 299 -28.28 21.66 27.55
C GLU A 299 -29.08 22.22 26.37
N ILE A 300 -28.73 21.78 25.14
CA ILE A 300 -29.45 22.18 23.94
C ILE A 300 -30.86 21.59 23.92
N LEU A 301 -31.00 20.30 24.18
CA LEU A 301 -32.31 19.65 24.22
C LEU A 301 -33.19 20.23 25.31
N LYS A 302 -32.60 20.59 26.47
CA LYS A 302 -33.31 21.29 27.53
C LYS A 302 -33.77 22.67 27.06
N ALA A 303 -32.93 23.44 26.39
CA ALA A 303 -33.32 24.74 25.83
C ALA A 303 -34.40 24.57 24.75
N MET A 304 -34.28 23.60 23.86
CA MET A 304 -35.28 23.30 22.85
C MET A 304 -36.62 22.87 23.44
N SER A 305 -36.64 22.11 24.54
CA SER A 305 -37.86 21.70 25.23
C SER A 305 -38.64 22.81 25.91
N LEU A 306 -38.02 24.00 26.08
CA LEU A 306 -38.69 25.20 26.55
C LEU A 306 -39.47 25.91 25.44
N VAL A 307 -39.08 25.72 24.20
CA VAL A 307 -39.67 26.40 23.03
C VAL A 307 -40.59 25.46 22.24
N VAL A 308 -40.18 24.19 22.15
CA VAL A 308 -40.95 23.15 21.48
C VAL A 308 -41.56 22.23 22.54
N GLU A 309 -42.88 21.96 22.40
CA GLU A 309 -43.57 21.06 23.35
C GLU A 309 -43.09 19.60 23.19
N MET A 310 -41.95 19.28 23.79
CA MET A 310 -41.34 17.96 23.75
C MET A 310 -40.74 17.56 25.11
N ASP A 311 -40.65 16.26 25.35
CA ASP A 311 -39.79 15.63 26.34
C ASP A 311 -38.68 14.83 25.62
N TYR A 312 -37.62 14.48 26.33
CA TYR A 312 -36.53 13.68 25.77
C TYR A 312 -35.94 12.72 26.82
N VAL A 313 -35.40 11.61 26.35
CA VAL A 313 -34.69 10.63 27.17
C VAL A 313 -33.33 10.37 26.54
N CYS A 314 -32.25 10.55 27.33
CA CYS A 314 -30.88 10.25 26.92
C CYS A 314 -30.45 8.90 27.50
N ALA A 315 -29.98 8.00 26.65
CA ALA A 315 -29.41 6.70 27.02
C ALA A 315 -28.06 6.51 26.31
N GLY A 316 -27.00 7.04 26.90
CA GLY A 316 -25.67 7.09 26.26
C GLY A 316 -25.71 7.96 25.00
N ARG A 317 -25.33 7.40 23.83
CA ARG A 317 -25.39 8.12 22.54
C ARG A 317 -26.76 8.06 21.86
N ARG A 318 -27.73 7.35 22.42
CA ARG A 318 -29.09 7.28 21.87
C ARG A 318 -30.02 8.21 22.64
N ILE A 319 -30.74 9.06 21.92
CA ILE A 319 -31.68 10.05 22.43
C ILE A 319 -33.05 9.80 21.80
N THR A 320 -34.10 9.75 22.62
CA THR A 320 -35.45 9.64 22.13
C THR A 320 -36.22 10.91 22.44
N ILE A 321 -36.81 11.53 21.42
CA ILE A 321 -37.65 12.73 21.56
C ILE A 321 -39.13 12.33 21.51
N ILE A 322 -39.91 12.84 22.47
CA ILE A 322 -41.30 12.51 22.67
C ILE A 322 -42.11 13.81 22.56
N PRO A 323 -42.94 14.03 21.49
CA PRO A 323 -43.80 15.17 21.42
C PRO A 323 -44.83 15.18 22.57
N LYS A 324 -45.02 16.33 23.21
CA LYS A 324 -46.13 16.51 24.16
C LYS A 324 -47.46 16.65 23.36
N GLN A 325 -48.47 15.92 23.80
CA GLN A 325 -49.78 16.14 23.26
C GLN A 325 -50.26 17.57 23.61
N PRO A 326 -50.86 18.33 22.64
CA PRO A 326 -51.43 19.61 22.97
C PRO A 326 -52.41 19.42 24.11
N LYS A 327 -52.27 20.18 25.21
CA LYS A 327 -53.28 20.23 26.27
C LYS A 327 -54.58 20.68 25.59
N ASN A 328 -55.52 19.74 25.49
CA ASN A 328 -56.90 20.09 25.12
C ASN A 328 -57.40 21.10 26.15
N SER A 329 -57.52 22.36 25.77
CA SER A 329 -58.14 23.43 26.55
C SER A 329 -59.64 23.39 26.36
#